data_1fe5d84bb5fcbec11f4ff7cf81abbf76
#
_entry.id   1fe5d84bb5fcbec11f4ff7cf81abbf76
#
_cell.length_a   1.000
_cell.length_b   1.000
_cell.length_c   1.000
_cell.angle_alpha   90.00
_cell.angle_beta   90.00
_cell.angle_gamma   90.00
#
_symmetry.space_group_name_H-M   'P 1'
#
loop_
_entity.id
_entity.type
_entity.pdbx_description
1 polymer ?
#
loop_
_entity_poly.entity_id
_entity_poly.type
_entity_poly.pdbx_seq_one_letter_code
_entity_poly.pdbx_strand_id
1 'polypeptide(L)'
;RQSGSILHGDFFFRGLRTNGTNFYVNNVPGVFTQFNTPLYPIESLEVLSGPNVGIYGTGVQYETTNPGGIISVKTKVAPDERVFDYTQTVSGRGLFGEYLDYGERFGDKKEWGVRITTENLNGSTSVKGTKINGQGIFANIDHTTDHVKDNLFIGYRNLDIQGGLRWFILDSGVTKLPAVPKGSNDYSFDGMVKSTHGWLMTYNHDQEFNEHWDGFFNFGMQRNNLDRNVMANGGSGYVLKEDGTLTVTAKPGATPQEYYYWQVGTTAHYNTGDVKHDITLSYNQAWRNRKSAYNNGSLVNIGTGDLYTGIHQTLAAPTKFDTRWNNKTRIKSYSLVDYMTYEKWNAVLGVHKHEAVSNAYKYKNATSSEVTG
;
A
#
# COMPACT_ATOMS: atom_id res chain seq x y z
N ARG A 1 -11.43 10.12 1.99
CA ARG A 1 -12.56 9.20 2.16
C ARG A 1 -12.09 7.80 1.76
N GLN A 2 -12.13 6.86 2.68
CA GLN A 2 -11.81 5.47 2.39
C GLN A 2 -12.94 4.86 1.54
N SER A 3 -12.60 4.04 0.54
CA SER A 3 -13.63 3.26 -0.16
C SER A 3 -14.30 2.33 0.85
N GLY A 4 -15.60 2.12 0.74
CA GLY A 4 -16.34 1.19 1.61
C GLY A 4 -15.89 -0.28 1.51
N SER A 5 -14.82 -0.55 0.74
CA SER A 5 -14.25 -1.87 0.53
C SER A 5 -13.14 -2.14 1.54
N ILE A 6 -13.36 -3.06 2.44
CA ILE A 6 -12.33 -3.61 3.34
C ILE A 6 -11.18 -4.28 2.54
N LEU A 7 -11.40 -4.55 1.27
CA LEU A 7 -10.53 -5.34 0.39
C LEU A 7 -9.39 -4.54 -0.23
N HIS A 8 -9.51 -3.22 -0.28
CA HIS A 8 -8.51 -2.30 -0.81
C HIS A 8 -8.39 -1.10 0.11
N GLY A 9 -7.19 -0.77 0.52
CA GLY A 9 -6.89 0.48 1.23
C GLY A 9 -6.88 1.67 0.26
N ASP A 10 -8.02 1.93 -0.39
CA ASP A 10 -8.13 3.03 -1.33
C ASP A 10 -8.51 4.33 -0.62
N PHE A 11 -7.80 5.38 -0.97
CA PHE A 11 -8.06 6.76 -0.53
C PHE A 11 -8.42 7.59 -1.76
N PHE A 12 -9.18 8.66 -1.57
CA PHE A 12 -9.60 9.53 -2.66
C PHE A 12 -9.28 10.99 -2.31
N PHE A 13 -8.53 11.64 -3.21
CA PHE A 13 -8.24 13.07 -3.18
C PHE A 13 -8.94 13.75 -4.35
N ARG A 14 -9.88 14.65 -4.07
CA ARG A 14 -10.65 15.36 -5.12
C ARG A 14 -11.26 14.40 -6.17
N GLY A 15 -11.72 13.23 -5.74
CA GLY A 15 -12.28 12.19 -6.62
C GLY A 15 -11.24 11.28 -7.29
N LEU A 16 -9.95 11.56 -7.15
CA LEU A 16 -8.88 10.72 -7.71
C LEU A 16 -8.43 9.69 -6.69
N ARG A 17 -8.35 8.44 -7.12
CA ARG A 17 -8.01 7.31 -6.27
C ARG A 17 -6.51 7.21 -6.04
N THR A 18 -6.11 6.95 -4.80
CA THR A 18 -4.76 6.54 -4.38
C THR A 18 -4.84 5.32 -3.46
N ASN A 19 -3.74 4.62 -3.28
CA ASN A 19 -3.66 3.47 -2.36
C ASN A 19 -2.25 3.33 -1.79
N GLY A 20 -2.02 2.31 -0.96
CA GLY A 20 -0.74 2.11 -0.28
C GLY A 20 0.49 2.07 -1.18
N THR A 21 0.34 1.71 -2.47
CA THR A 21 1.47 1.71 -3.41
C THR A 21 1.97 3.10 -3.80
N ASN A 22 1.18 4.13 -3.51
CA ASN A 22 1.52 5.53 -3.76
C ASN A 22 1.96 6.26 -2.48
N PHE A 23 2.12 5.54 -1.38
CA PHE A 23 2.61 6.11 -0.14
C PHE A 23 4.13 6.22 -0.17
N TYR A 24 4.61 7.30 0.43
CA TYR A 24 6.01 7.44 0.80
C TYR A 24 6.15 7.07 2.28
N VAL A 25 6.82 5.99 2.58
CA VAL A 25 7.06 5.51 3.94
C VAL A 25 8.49 5.87 4.31
N ASN A 26 8.68 6.77 5.28
CA ASN A 26 10.00 7.30 5.63
C ASN A 26 10.79 7.72 4.38
N ASN A 27 10.20 8.56 3.52
CA ASN A 27 10.74 9.02 2.24
C ASN A 27 10.92 7.96 1.14
N VAL A 28 10.58 6.72 1.37
CA VAL A 28 10.69 5.63 0.40
C VAL A 28 9.34 5.35 -0.25
N PRO A 29 9.19 5.50 -1.57
CA PRO A 29 7.93 5.25 -2.26
C PRO A 29 7.64 3.76 -2.41
N GLY A 30 6.35 3.41 -2.41
CA GLY A 30 5.88 2.11 -2.90
C GLY A 30 6.12 0.90 -2.00
N VAL A 31 6.52 1.08 -0.76
CA VAL A 31 6.80 -0.01 0.18
C VAL A 31 5.51 -0.66 0.69
N PHE A 32 4.44 0.11 0.84
CA PHE A 32 3.15 -0.47 1.18
C PHE A 32 2.48 -1.08 -0.05
N THR A 33 1.60 -2.03 0.19
CA THR A 33 0.84 -2.68 -0.87
C THR A 33 -0.58 -2.14 -0.95
N GLN A 34 -1.19 -2.31 -2.10
CA GLN A 34 -2.60 -1.98 -2.30
C GLN A 34 -3.54 -2.73 -1.33
N PHE A 35 -3.12 -3.89 -0.85
CA PHE A 35 -3.98 -4.83 -0.14
C PHE A 35 -3.68 -4.95 1.35
N ASN A 36 -2.57 -4.43 1.79
CA ASN A 36 -2.04 -4.70 3.12
C ASN A 36 -1.26 -3.50 3.64
N THR A 37 -1.99 -2.41 3.92
CA THR A 37 -1.40 -1.20 4.50
C THR A 37 -1.55 -1.26 6.02
N PRO A 38 -0.47 -1.47 6.79
CA PRO A 38 -0.52 -1.45 8.24
C PRO A 38 -0.68 0.01 8.70
N LEU A 39 -1.59 0.25 9.64
CA LEU A 39 -1.80 1.60 10.21
C LEU A 39 -1.20 1.75 11.60
N TYR A 40 -1.09 0.68 12.37
CA TYR A 40 -0.65 0.75 13.74
C TYR A 40 0.82 1.22 13.94
N PRO A 41 1.79 0.82 13.09
CA PRO A 41 3.17 1.29 13.20
C PRO A 41 3.39 2.73 12.71
N ILE A 42 2.33 3.43 12.30
CA ILE A 42 2.41 4.79 11.76
C ILE A 42 2.29 5.80 12.90
N GLU A 43 3.22 6.76 12.95
CA GLU A 43 3.20 7.91 13.85
C GLU A 43 2.41 9.06 13.27
N SER A 44 2.72 9.43 12.03
CA SER A 44 2.06 10.55 11.36
C SER A 44 1.82 10.29 9.89
N LEU A 45 0.81 10.97 9.37
CA LEU A 45 0.39 10.91 7.98
C LEU A 45 0.22 12.34 7.47
N GLU A 46 1.00 12.70 6.46
CA GLU A 46 0.94 13.99 5.79
C GLU A 46 0.37 13.80 4.38
N VAL A 47 -0.52 14.69 4.00
CA VAL A 47 -1.17 14.66 2.68
C VAL A 47 -0.78 15.90 1.90
N LEU A 48 -0.09 15.71 0.79
CA LEU A 48 0.14 16.75 -0.21
C LEU A 48 -0.91 16.62 -1.31
N SER A 49 -1.88 17.53 -1.32
CA SER A 49 -2.97 17.54 -2.31
C SER A 49 -2.55 18.26 -3.58
N GLY A 50 -2.89 17.69 -4.73
CA GLY A 50 -2.64 18.28 -6.04
C GLY A 50 -1.53 17.57 -6.82
N PRO A 51 -1.24 18.04 -8.04
CA PRO A 51 -0.20 17.45 -8.88
C PRO A 51 1.18 17.70 -8.27
N ASN A 52 1.89 16.61 -8.00
CA ASN A 52 3.17 16.62 -7.29
C ASN A 52 4.32 15.99 -8.09
N VAL A 53 4.08 15.65 -9.34
CA VAL A 53 5.08 15.02 -10.22
C VAL A 53 6.34 15.89 -10.35
N GLY A 54 6.19 17.22 -10.34
CA GLY A 54 7.31 18.15 -10.39
C GLY A 54 8.20 18.17 -9.13
N ILE A 55 7.72 17.67 -8.00
CA ILE A 55 8.45 17.64 -6.74
C ILE A 55 9.03 16.23 -6.47
N TYR A 56 8.21 15.21 -6.65
CA TYR A 56 8.56 13.83 -6.29
C TYR A 56 8.86 12.93 -7.49
N GLY A 57 8.72 13.45 -8.70
CA GLY A 57 8.86 12.67 -9.91
C GLY A 57 7.66 11.74 -10.15
N THR A 58 7.80 10.82 -11.10
CA THR A 58 6.79 9.80 -11.36
C THR A 58 6.88 8.67 -10.35
N GLY A 59 5.76 8.26 -9.81
CA GLY A 59 5.70 7.10 -8.92
C GLY A 59 6.16 5.81 -9.62
N VAL A 60 6.56 4.84 -8.82
CA VAL A 60 7.31 3.66 -9.27
C VAL A 60 6.46 2.41 -9.38
N GLN A 61 5.23 2.49 -8.91
CA GLN A 61 4.32 1.36 -8.91
C GLN A 61 3.21 1.49 -9.97
N TYR A 62 2.39 0.47 -10.07
CA TYR A 62 1.39 0.22 -11.11
C TYR A 62 0.41 1.38 -11.40
N GLU A 63 0.16 2.24 -10.41
CA GLU A 63 -0.65 3.46 -10.52
C GLU A 63 0.24 4.66 -10.21
N THR A 64 1.15 4.94 -11.09
CA THR A 64 2.39 5.66 -10.85
C THR A 64 2.27 7.16 -10.72
N THR A 65 1.17 7.75 -11.13
CA THR A 65 0.95 9.18 -10.98
C THR A 65 -0.44 9.41 -10.42
N ASN A 66 -0.49 9.91 -9.20
CA ASN A 66 -1.76 10.36 -8.68
C ASN A 66 -1.84 11.89 -8.75
N PRO A 67 -2.53 12.45 -9.76
CA PRO A 67 -2.68 13.89 -9.87
C PRO A 67 -3.48 14.49 -8.71
N GLY A 68 -4.15 13.66 -7.90
CA GLY A 68 -4.87 14.09 -6.70
C GLY A 68 -3.98 14.40 -5.51
N GLY A 69 -2.80 13.80 -5.44
CA GLY A 69 -1.88 13.99 -4.32
C GLY A 69 -1.10 12.75 -3.92
N ILE A 70 -0.21 12.91 -2.96
CA ILE A 70 0.53 11.83 -2.29
C ILE A 70 0.25 11.80 -0.81
N ILE A 71 0.54 10.65 -0.20
CA ILE A 71 0.53 10.45 1.24
C ILE A 71 1.95 10.13 1.68
N SER A 72 2.51 10.96 2.55
CA SER A 72 3.77 10.70 3.24
C SER A 72 3.47 10.17 4.63
N VAL A 73 4.18 9.13 5.02
CA VAL A 73 3.97 8.39 6.26
C VAL A 73 5.29 8.33 7.00
N LYS A 74 5.27 8.73 8.26
CA LYS A 74 6.36 8.49 9.20
C LYS A 74 6.00 7.34 10.12
N THR A 75 6.90 6.39 10.28
CA THR A 75 6.72 5.28 11.22
C THR A 75 7.09 5.71 12.63
N LYS A 76 6.52 5.04 13.63
CA LYS A 76 6.83 5.27 15.03
C LYS A 76 8.31 4.99 15.31
N VAL A 77 9.00 5.94 15.92
CA VAL A 77 10.36 5.80 16.46
C VAL A 77 10.34 5.77 17.98
N ALA A 78 11.43 5.35 18.61
CA ALA A 78 11.52 5.38 20.06
C ALA A 78 11.50 6.84 20.57
N PRO A 79 10.61 7.20 21.51
CA PRO A 79 10.62 8.50 22.15
C PRO A 79 11.72 8.55 23.23
N ASP A 80 11.99 9.75 23.76
CA ASP A 80 12.98 9.95 24.82
C ASP A 80 12.62 9.25 26.14
N GLU A 81 11.32 9.15 26.41
CA GLU A 81 10.79 8.40 27.53
C GLU A 81 10.34 7.01 27.07
N ARG A 82 10.63 6.00 27.88
CA ARG A 82 10.21 4.62 27.61
C ARG A 82 8.69 4.54 27.49
N VAL A 83 8.22 3.90 26.42
CA VAL A 83 6.81 3.61 26.17
C VAL A 83 6.56 2.11 26.27
N PHE A 84 5.47 1.74 26.93
CA PHE A 84 4.91 0.40 26.93
C PHE A 84 3.39 0.51 27.00
N ASP A 85 2.75 0.36 25.84
CA ASP A 85 1.31 0.45 25.72
C ASP A 85 0.73 -0.87 25.22
N TYR A 86 -0.32 -1.33 25.89
CA TYR A 86 -1.14 -2.44 25.44
C TYR A 86 -2.57 -1.95 25.23
N THR A 87 -3.06 -2.10 24.01
CA THR A 87 -4.41 -1.65 23.63
C THR A 87 -5.26 -2.82 23.17
N GLN A 88 -6.45 -2.95 23.74
CA GLN A 88 -7.50 -3.86 23.25
C GLN A 88 -8.63 -3.07 22.62
N THR A 89 -9.16 -3.53 21.51
CA THR A 89 -10.32 -2.95 20.85
C THR A 89 -11.36 -4.01 20.54
N VAL A 90 -12.63 -3.63 20.67
CA VAL A 90 -13.75 -4.42 20.18
C VAL A 90 -14.57 -3.51 19.28
N SER A 91 -14.83 -3.92 18.07
CA SER A 91 -15.55 -3.11 17.10
C SER A 91 -16.46 -3.97 16.21
N GLY A 92 -17.37 -3.28 15.52
CA GLY A 92 -18.27 -3.93 14.57
C GLY A 92 -19.16 -5.00 15.21
N ARG A 93 -19.05 -6.22 14.75
CA ARG A 93 -19.81 -7.39 15.19
C ARG A 93 -18.92 -8.41 15.92
N GLY A 94 -18.00 -7.92 16.73
CA GLY A 94 -17.03 -8.73 17.47
C GLY A 94 -15.68 -8.86 16.77
N LEU A 95 -15.24 -7.87 16.04
CA LEU A 95 -13.84 -7.76 15.64
C LEU A 95 -13.04 -7.34 16.87
N PHE A 96 -12.19 -8.23 17.34
CA PHE A 96 -11.28 -8.04 18.45
C PHE A 96 -9.90 -7.68 17.91
N GLY A 97 -9.30 -6.66 18.48
CA GLY A 97 -7.96 -6.22 18.15
C GLY A 97 -7.10 -6.07 19.40
N GLU A 98 -5.88 -6.55 19.31
CA GLU A 98 -4.84 -6.42 20.33
C GLU A 98 -3.61 -5.77 19.71
N TYR A 99 -3.05 -4.80 20.42
CA TYR A 99 -1.91 -4.05 19.95
C TYR A 99 -0.93 -3.84 21.11
N LEU A 100 0.34 -4.08 20.83
CA LEU A 100 1.45 -3.77 21.73
C LEU A 100 2.32 -2.71 21.07
N ASP A 101 2.76 -1.74 21.87
CA ASP A 101 3.68 -0.69 21.45
C ASP A 101 4.75 -0.51 22.54
N TYR A 102 5.98 -0.88 22.21
CA TYR A 102 7.13 -0.75 23.09
C TYR A 102 8.20 0.11 22.41
N GLY A 103 8.75 1.07 23.15
CA GLY A 103 9.83 1.93 22.67
C GLY A 103 10.75 2.38 23.79
N GLU A 104 12.04 2.35 23.50
CA GLU A 104 13.08 2.79 24.44
C GLU A 104 14.32 3.28 23.69
N ARG A 105 14.98 4.31 24.26
CA ARG A 105 16.27 4.79 23.79
C ARG A 105 17.38 4.40 24.76
N PHE A 106 18.56 4.14 24.22
CA PHE A 106 19.74 3.72 24.95
C PHE A 106 21.03 4.33 24.36
N GLY A 107 22.16 4.13 25.04
CA GLY A 107 23.42 4.83 24.82
C GLY A 107 23.57 5.99 25.78
N ASP A 108 24.77 6.52 25.90
CA ASP A 108 25.11 7.59 26.86
C ASP A 108 24.37 8.91 26.54
N LYS A 109 24.11 9.15 25.26
CA LYS A 109 23.35 10.30 24.74
C LYS A 109 21.96 9.91 24.22
N LYS A 110 21.49 8.70 24.54
CA LYS A 110 20.24 8.13 23.97
C LYS A 110 20.26 8.11 22.43
N GLU A 111 21.39 7.93 21.83
CA GLU A 111 21.62 7.97 20.39
C GLU A 111 20.96 6.82 19.64
N TRP A 112 20.73 5.68 20.31
CA TRP A 112 20.02 4.53 19.73
C TRP A 112 18.57 4.47 20.20
N GLY A 113 17.67 4.19 19.29
CA GLY A 113 16.27 3.95 19.58
C GLY A 113 15.78 2.62 19.03
N VAL A 114 14.92 1.95 19.77
CA VAL A 114 14.16 0.77 19.30
C VAL A 114 12.69 0.95 19.58
N ARG A 115 11.84 0.78 18.57
CA ARG A 115 10.39 0.76 18.71
C ARG A 115 9.84 -0.52 18.09
N ILE A 116 9.05 -1.27 18.85
CA ILE A 116 8.39 -2.50 18.40
C ILE A 116 6.89 -2.33 18.54
N THR A 117 6.15 -2.57 17.46
CA THR A 117 4.70 -2.58 17.48
C THR A 117 4.18 -3.90 16.95
N THR A 118 3.12 -4.42 17.57
CA THR A 118 2.43 -5.62 17.11
C THR A 118 0.95 -5.36 16.93
N GLU A 119 0.31 -6.12 16.05
CA GLU A 119 -1.13 -6.15 15.91
C GLU A 119 -1.64 -7.59 15.81
N ASN A 120 -2.77 -7.86 16.43
CA ASN A 120 -3.52 -9.10 16.28
C ASN A 120 -4.99 -8.76 16.13
N LEU A 121 -5.60 -9.15 15.00
CA LEU A 121 -6.98 -8.87 14.64
C LEU A 121 -7.72 -10.17 14.43
N ASN A 122 -8.86 -10.35 15.07
CA ASN A 122 -9.70 -11.53 14.85
C ASN A 122 -11.18 -11.20 15.04
N GLY A 123 -12.02 -11.64 14.11
CA GLY A 123 -13.47 -11.57 14.28
C GLY A 123 -14.22 -10.97 13.10
N SER A 124 -15.48 -10.64 13.37
CA SER A 124 -16.42 -10.13 12.36
C SER A 124 -16.46 -8.60 12.37
N THR A 125 -16.37 -8.00 11.20
CA THR A 125 -16.47 -6.54 11.04
C THR A 125 -17.91 -6.05 11.15
N SER A 126 -18.12 -4.74 11.05
CA SER A 126 -19.46 -4.14 10.95
C SER A 126 -20.24 -4.59 9.70
N VAL A 127 -19.53 -4.99 8.64
CA VAL A 127 -20.16 -5.51 7.42
C VAL A 127 -20.50 -6.98 7.61
N LYS A 128 -21.77 -7.32 7.47
CA LYS A 128 -22.25 -8.71 7.62
C LYS A 128 -21.53 -9.63 6.63
N GLY A 129 -21.21 -10.85 7.06
CA GLY A 129 -20.49 -11.83 6.26
C GLY A 129 -18.99 -11.58 6.13
N THR A 130 -18.47 -10.48 6.70
CA THR A 130 -17.04 -10.15 6.61
C THR A 130 -16.30 -10.46 7.90
N LYS A 131 -15.27 -11.30 7.80
CA LYS A 131 -14.36 -11.64 8.90
C LYS A 131 -12.94 -11.26 8.55
N ILE A 132 -12.19 -10.87 9.57
CA ILE A 132 -10.76 -10.55 9.45
C ILE A 132 -9.99 -11.44 10.44
N ASN A 133 -8.86 -11.97 9.97
CA ASN A 133 -7.81 -12.54 10.78
C ASN A 133 -6.49 -11.92 10.32
N GLY A 134 -5.83 -11.18 11.18
CA GLY A 134 -4.61 -10.44 10.82
C GLY A 134 -3.62 -10.42 11.95
N GLN A 135 -2.34 -10.57 11.63
CA GLN A 135 -1.24 -10.49 12.56
C GLN A 135 -0.11 -9.70 11.94
N GLY A 136 0.51 -8.82 12.72
CA GLY A 136 1.64 -8.02 12.27
C GLY A 136 2.65 -7.79 13.39
N ILE A 137 3.91 -7.71 12.99
CA ILE A 137 5.01 -7.26 13.84
C ILE A 137 5.87 -6.29 13.04
N PHE A 138 6.22 -5.18 13.67
CA PHE A 138 7.01 -4.11 13.07
C PHE A 138 8.05 -3.64 14.07
N ALA A 139 9.24 -3.38 13.58
CA ALA A 139 10.33 -2.82 14.36
C ALA A 139 10.91 -1.61 13.65
N ASN A 140 11.22 -0.59 14.42
CA ASN A 140 11.98 0.58 13.99
C ASN A 140 13.23 0.65 14.86
N ILE A 141 14.40 0.77 14.24
CA ILE A 141 15.68 0.96 14.89
C ILE A 141 16.26 2.25 14.33
N ASP A 142 16.52 3.21 15.19
CA ASP A 142 17.11 4.47 14.78
C ASP A 142 18.42 4.74 15.54
N HIS A 143 19.32 5.45 14.86
CA HIS A 143 20.55 5.95 15.43
C HIS A 143 20.73 7.41 15.04
N THR A 144 20.93 8.29 16.01
CA THR A 144 21.05 9.73 15.76
C THR A 144 22.23 10.29 16.53
N THR A 145 23.13 10.94 15.77
CA THR A 145 24.24 11.74 16.32
C THR A 145 24.14 13.16 15.81
N ASP A 146 25.10 14.00 16.12
CA ASP A 146 25.13 15.40 15.64
C ASP A 146 25.17 15.50 14.10
N HIS A 147 25.76 14.51 13.41
CA HIS A 147 25.99 14.54 11.96
C HIS A 147 25.37 13.36 11.19
N VAL A 148 24.85 12.37 11.88
CA VAL A 148 24.32 11.14 11.25
C VAL A 148 22.94 10.83 11.78
N LYS A 149 22.02 10.47 10.86
CA LYS A 149 20.70 9.91 11.20
C LYS A 149 20.47 8.66 10.38
N ASP A 150 20.34 7.56 11.08
CA ASP A 150 19.94 6.26 10.51
C ASP A 150 18.55 5.88 10.99
N ASN A 151 17.75 5.32 10.11
CA ASN A 151 16.46 4.75 10.47
C ASN A 151 16.20 3.48 9.67
N LEU A 152 16.06 2.36 10.36
CA LEU A 152 15.66 1.08 9.79
C LEU A 152 14.26 0.72 10.29
N PHE A 153 13.30 0.65 9.39
CA PHE A 153 11.97 0.11 9.65
C PHE A 153 11.78 -1.20 8.91
N ILE A 154 11.37 -2.24 9.62
CA ILE A 154 11.08 -3.56 9.07
C ILE A 154 9.77 -4.08 9.64
N GLY A 155 8.97 -4.76 8.82
CA GLY A 155 7.72 -5.35 9.27
C GLY A 155 7.31 -6.57 8.48
N TYR A 156 6.55 -7.42 9.17
CA TYR A 156 5.84 -8.54 8.58
C TYR A 156 4.37 -8.46 8.95
N ARG A 157 3.52 -8.73 7.99
CA ARG A 157 2.07 -8.80 8.21
C ARG A 157 1.45 -9.94 7.43
N ASN A 158 0.57 -10.66 8.10
CA ASN A 158 -0.37 -11.61 7.52
C ASN A 158 -1.79 -11.06 7.69
N LEU A 159 -2.64 -11.16 6.66
CA LEU A 159 -4.00 -10.66 6.69
C LEU A 159 -4.91 -11.53 5.83
N ASP A 160 -5.87 -12.18 6.47
CA ASP A 160 -6.96 -12.90 5.84
C ASP A 160 -8.27 -12.13 5.97
N ILE A 161 -8.94 -11.90 4.86
CA ILE A 161 -10.26 -11.29 4.81
C ILE A 161 -11.20 -12.27 4.13
N GLN A 162 -12.24 -12.68 4.82
CA GLN A 162 -13.32 -13.53 4.30
C GLN A 162 -14.55 -12.69 4.07
N GLY A 163 -15.22 -12.92 2.93
CA GLY A 163 -16.43 -12.19 2.57
C GLY A 163 -16.20 -10.70 2.25
N GLY A 164 -17.28 -9.95 2.27
CA GLY A 164 -17.27 -8.51 2.03
C GLY A 164 -17.73 -8.11 0.64
N LEU A 165 -18.36 -6.95 0.56
CA LEU A 165 -18.80 -6.34 -0.68
C LEU A 165 -17.81 -5.25 -1.09
N ARG A 166 -17.46 -5.20 -2.36
CA ARG A 166 -16.62 -4.12 -2.91
C ARG A 166 -17.49 -3.00 -3.49
N TRP A 167 -18.28 -3.32 -4.49
CA TRP A 167 -19.24 -2.42 -5.15
C TRP A 167 -20.16 -3.23 -6.06
N PHE A 168 -21.28 -2.64 -6.42
CA PHE A 168 -22.12 -3.10 -7.51
C PHE A 168 -21.77 -2.38 -8.80
N ILE A 169 -21.92 -3.06 -9.92
CA ILE A 169 -21.81 -2.49 -11.27
C ILE A 169 -23.21 -2.59 -11.87
N LEU A 170 -23.69 -1.49 -12.41
CA LEU A 170 -24.98 -1.50 -13.10
C LEU A 170 -24.85 -2.22 -14.44
N ASP A 171 -25.83 -3.07 -14.74
CA ASP A 171 -25.97 -3.65 -16.07
C ASP A 171 -26.23 -2.55 -17.10
N SER A 172 -25.78 -2.77 -18.31
CA SER A 172 -25.91 -1.78 -19.40
C SER A 172 -27.33 -1.33 -19.72
N GLY A 173 -28.34 -2.15 -19.38
CA GLY A 173 -29.75 -1.87 -19.57
C GLY A 173 -30.44 -1.13 -18.41
N VAL A 174 -29.72 -0.80 -17.34
CA VAL A 174 -30.31 -0.13 -16.15
C VAL A 174 -30.53 1.33 -16.44
N THR A 175 -31.80 1.75 -16.45
CA THR A 175 -32.22 3.14 -16.63
C THR A 175 -32.62 3.81 -15.33
N LYS A 176 -33.01 3.02 -14.33
CA LYS A 176 -33.42 3.47 -13.00
C LYS A 176 -32.72 2.64 -11.92
N LEU A 177 -32.21 3.29 -10.92
CA LEU A 177 -31.60 2.59 -9.77
C LEU A 177 -32.66 1.83 -8.98
N PRO A 178 -32.41 0.57 -8.58
CA PRO A 178 -33.24 -0.14 -7.64
C PRO A 178 -33.37 0.58 -6.31
N ALA A 179 -34.37 0.25 -5.51
CA ALA A 179 -34.53 0.79 -4.17
C ALA A 179 -33.31 0.45 -3.31
N VAL A 180 -33.01 1.30 -2.33
CA VAL A 180 -31.86 1.11 -1.43
C VAL A 180 -32.05 -0.14 -0.58
N PRO A 181 -31.12 -1.10 -0.59
CA PRO A 181 -31.23 -2.30 0.22
C PRO A 181 -30.93 -2.01 1.70
N LYS A 182 -31.25 -2.95 2.56
CA LYS A 182 -30.84 -2.90 3.97
C LYS A 182 -29.31 -3.03 4.07
N GLY A 183 -28.66 -2.12 4.80
CA GLY A 183 -27.21 -2.15 5.02
C GLY A 183 -26.70 -3.39 5.79
N SER A 184 -27.62 -4.21 6.34
CA SER A 184 -27.32 -5.47 7.01
C SER A 184 -27.33 -6.69 6.08
N ASN A 185 -27.60 -6.52 4.79
CA ASN A 185 -27.59 -7.65 3.86
C ASN A 185 -26.19 -8.20 3.65
N ASP A 186 -26.12 -9.51 3.48
CA ASP A 186 -24.88 -10.22 3.22
C ASP A 186 -24.75 -10.53 1.73
N TYR A 187 -23.70 -10.00 1.12
CA TYR A 187 -23.39 -10.26 -0.28
C TYR A 187 -22.14 -11.14 -0.45
N SER A 188 -21.69 -11.75 0.64
CA SER A 188 -20.60 -12.73 0.58
C SER A 188 -21.11 -14.04 -0.01
N PHE A 189 -20.24 -14.76 -0.69
CA PHE A 189 -20.46 -16.14 -1.08
C PHE A 189 -19.44 -17.05 -0.37
N ASP A 190 -19.79 -18.30 -0.17
CA ASP A 190 -18.89 -19.26 0.49
C ASP A 190 -17.60 -19.44 -0.30
N GLY A 191 -16.48 -19.45 0.41
CA GLY A 191 -15.15 -19.49 -0.20
C GLY A 191 -14.62 -18.14 -0.68
N MET A 192 -15.36 -17.05 -0.52
CA MET A 192 -14.89 -15.70 -0.78
C MET A 192 -13.79 -15.31 0.22
N VAL A 193 -12.56 -15.26 -0.24
CA VAL A 193 -11.39 -15.00 0.61
C VAL A 193 -10.33 -14.21 -0.12
N LYS A 194 -9.61 -13.41 0.65
CA LYS A 194 -8.38 -12.75 0.26
C LYS A 194 -7.34 -12.94 1.35
N SER A 195 -6.28 -13.65 1.02
CA SER A 195 -5.15 -13.92 1.91
C SER A 195 -3.90 -13.22 1.41
N THR A 196 -3.32 -12.38 2.25
CA THR A 196 -2.06 -11.69 1.93
C THR A 196 -1.07 -11.86 3.07
N HIS A 197 0.20 -12.05 2.73
CA HIS A 197 1.27 -11.96 3.70
C HIS A 197 2.51 -11.34 3.07
N GLY A 198 3.33 -10.70 3.86
CA GLY A 198 4.52 -10.10 3.30
C GLY A 198 5.41 -9.36 4.27
N TRP A 199 6.63 -9.13 3.79
CA TRP A 199 7.66 -8.32 4.43
C TRP A 199 7.76 -6.97 3.76
N LEU A 200 8.09 -5.97 4.55
CA LEU A 200 8.43 -4.63 4.09
C LEU A 200 9.61 -4.10 4.89
N MET A 201 10.41 -3.24 4.27
CA MET A 201 11.55 -2.62 4.92
C MET A 201 11.80 -1.25 4.28
N THR A 202 12.16 -0.26 5.11
CA THR A 202 12.81 0.99 4.68
C THR A 202 14.07 1.21 5.49
N TYR A 203 15.10 1.73 4.84
CA TYR A 203 16.29 2.22 5.48
C TYR A 203 16.60 3.61 4.95
N ASN A 204 16.85 4.53 5.85
CA ASN A 204 17.25 5.90 5.56
C ASN A 204 18.56 6.18 6.28
N HIS A 205 19.45 6.82 5.59
CA HIS A 205 20.72 7.34 6.09
C HIS A 205 20.88 8.77 5.63
N ASP A 206 21.01 9.68 6.58
CA ASP A 206 21.31 11.09 6.34
C ASP A 206 22.65 11.42 7.01
N GLN A 207 23.53 12.08 6.26
CA GLN A 207 24.88 12.46 6.70
C GLN A 207 25.11 13.94 6.44
N GLU A 208 25.31 14.72 7.48
CA GLU A 208 25.86 16.06 7.39
C GLU A 208 27.38 15.99 7.26
N PHE A 209 27.93 16.42 6.12
CA PHE A 209 29.38 16.45 5.92
C PHE A 209 29.99 17.74 6.48
N ASN A 210 29.28 18.84 6.32
CA ASN A 210 29.60 20.15 6.87
C ASN A 210 28.37 21.08 6.72
N GLU A 211 28.47 22.32 7.16
CA GLU A 211 27.41 23.35 7.10
C GLU A 211 26.85 23.64 5.69
N HIS A 212 27.57 23.23 4.63
CA HIS A 212 27.20 23.48 3.24
C HIS A 212 26.75 22.23 2.48
N TRP A 213 26.99 21.04 3.02
CA TRP A 213 26.77 19.79 2.29
C TRP A 213 26.22 18.68 3.15
N ASP A 214 25.10 18.11 2.69
CA ASP A 214 24.51 16.88 3.19
C ASP A 214 24.53 15.80 2.12
N GLY A 215 24.51 14.56 2.55
CA GLY A 215 24.29 13.41 1.70
C GLY A 215 23.22 12.50 2.29
N PHE A 216 22.53 11.75 1.44
CA PHE A 216 21.55 10.80 1.90
C PHE A 216 21.51 9.55 1.04
N PHE A 217 21.08 8.47 1.67
CA PHE A 217 20.79 7.19 1.03
C PHE A 217 19.46 6.64 1.56
N ASN A 218 18.56 6.27 0.65
CA ASN A 218 17.29 5.65 0.98
C ASN A 218 17.19 4.29 0.30
N PHE A 219 16.71 3.29 1.03
CA PHE A 219 16.44 1.97 0.50
C PHE A 219 15.05 1.50 0.92
N GLY A 220 14.37 0.79 0.05
CA GLY A 220 13.10 0.16 0.34
C GLY A 220 12.93 -1.19 -0.32
N MET A 221 12.29 -2.08 0.39
CA MET A 221 11.96 -3.41 -0.07
C MET A 221 10.55 -3.78 0.34
N GLN A 222 9.85 -4.46 -0.56
CA GLN A 222 8.56 -5.08 -0.26
C GLN A 222 8.49 -6.42 -0.97
N ARG A 223 8.15 -7.45 -0.22
CA ARG A 223 7.76 -8.75 -0.76
C ARG A 223 6.39 -9.10 -0.20
N ASN A 224 5.40 -9.15 -1.07
CA ASN A 224 4.03 -9.43 -0.67
C ASN A 224 3.44 -10.50 -1.57
N ASN A 225 2.86 -11.49 -0.95
CA ASN A 225 2.13 -12.56 -1.60
C ASN A 225 0.63 -12.35 -1.35
N LEU A 226 -0.12 -12.19 -2.41
CA LEU A 226 -1.56 -12.38 -2.41
C LEU A 226 -1.79 -13.84 -2.83
N ASP A 227 -1.83 -14.75 -1.84
CA ASP A 227 -1.85 -16.19 -2.09
C ASP A 227 -3.20 -16.66 -2.62
N ARG A 228 -4.26 -16.10 -2.08
CA ARG A 228 -5.64 -16.39 -2.48
C ARG A 228 -6.40 -15.10 -2.67
N ASN A 229 -6.97 -14.95 -3.82
CA ASN A 229 -7.86 -13.85 -4.16
C ASN A 229 -9.11 -14.43 -4.83
N VAL A 230 -10.03 -14.91 -4.02
CA VAL A 230 -11.31 -15.45 -4.45
C VAL A 230 -12.39 -14.41 -4.10
N MET A 231 -12.32 -13.29 -4.79
CA MET A 231 -13.24 -12.16 -4.61
C MET A 231 -14.09 -11.97 -5.86
N ALA A 232 -15.25 -11.39 -5.69
CA ALA A 232 -15.99 -10.91 -6.84
C ALA A 232 -15.11 -9.99 -7.68
N ASN A 233 -15.05 -10.23 -8.98
CA ASN A 233 -14.16 -9.52 -9.87
C ASN A 233 -14.53 -8.03 -9.97
N GLY A 234 -13.55 -7.15 -9.80
CA GLY A 234 -13.77 -5.72 -9.71
C GLY A 234 -14.39 -5.04 -10.92
N GLY A 235 -14.33 -5.63 -12.10
CA GLY A 235 -14.92 -5.07 -13.33
C GLY A 235 -16.29 -5.66 -13.69
N SER A 236 -16.66 -6.80 -13.12
CA SER A 236 -17.88 -7.54 -13.46
C SER A 236 -18.38 -8.44 -12.31
N GLY A 237 -17.91 -8.19 -11.10
CA GLY A 237 -18.14 -9.10 -9.97
C GLY A 237 -19.59 -9.21 -9.53
N TYR A 238 -20.24 -8.07 -9.28
CA TYR A 238 -21.65 -7.99 -8.89
C TYR A 238 -22.35 -7.08 -9.88
N VAL A 239 -22.90 -7.66 -10.94
CA VAL A 239 -23.66 -6.92 -11.93
C VAL A 239 -25.12 -6.83 -11.49
N LEU A 240 -25.59 -5.61 -11.26
CA LEU A 240 -26.90 -5.29 -10.72
C LEU A 240 -27.85 -4.88 -11.85
N LYS A 241 -28.99 -5.55 -11.95
CA LYS A 241 -30.10 -5.23 -12.84
C LYS A 241 -31.09 -4.28 -12.16
N GLU A 242 -31.95 -3.68 -12.96
CA GLU A 242 -32.97 -2.71 -12.53
C GLU A 242 -34.00 -3.31 -11.54
N ASP A 243 -34.29 -4.60 -11.66
CA ASP A 243 -35.20 -5.36 -10.77
C ASP A 243 -34.55 -5.77 -9.43
N GLY A 244 -33.27 -5.46 -9.21
CA GLY A 244 -32.52 -5.86 -8.04
C GLY A 244 -31.79 -7.20 -8.17
N THR A 245 -31.95 -7.91 -9.28
CA THR A 245 -31.22 -9.15 -9.54
C THR A 245 -29.73 -8.91 -9.66
N LEU A 246 -28.92 -9.79 -9.05
CA LEU A 246 -27.46 -9.77 -9.10
C LEU A 246 -26.94 -10.97 -9.89
N THR A 247 -26.05 -10.71 -10.85
CA THR A 247 -25.20 -11.76 -11.42
C THR A 247 -23.81 -11.64 -10.77
N VAL A 248 -23.30 -12.76 -10.25
CA VAL A 248 -22.06 -12.78 -9.47
C VAL A 248 -20.99 -13.60 -10.17
N THR A 249 -19.86 -12.98 -10.42
CA THR A 249 -18.68 -13.63 -10.99
C THR A 249 -17.46 -13.40 -10.11
N ALA A 250 -16.55 -14.35 -10.09
CA ALA A 250 -15.26 -14.22 -9.43
C ALA A 250 -14.12 -14.53 -10.39
N LYS A 251 -12.96 -13.99 -10.11
CA LYS A 251 -11.71 -14.30 -10.80
C LYS A 251 -10.67 -14.78 -9.80
N PRO A 252 -10.72 -16.07 -9.42
CA PRO A 252 -9.78 -16.62 -8.47
C PRO A 252 -8.36 -16.54 -9.00
N GLY A 253 -7.41 -16.20 -8.12
CA GLY A 253 -6.01 -16.06 -8.51
C GLY A 253 -5.07 -15.86 -7.34
N ALA A 254 -3.79 -15.73 -7.67
CA ALA A 254 -2.71 -15.38 -6.77
C ALA A 254 -1.82 -14.33 -7.43
N THR A 255 -1.21 -13.46 -6.61
CA THR A 255 -0.38 -12.36 -7.12
C THR A 255 0.80 -12.11 -6.17
N PRO A 256 1.87 -12.90 -6.26
CA PRO A 256 3.11 -12.56 -5.58
C PRO A 256 3.77 -11.34 -6.23
N GLN A 257 4.29 -10.46 -5.40
CA GLN A 257 4.93 -9.22 -5.83
C GLN A 257 6.18 -8.97 -5.01
N GLU A 258 7.23 -8.53 -5.71
CA GLU A 258 8.47 -8.04 -5.13
C GLU A 258 8.73 -6.64 -5.65
N TYR A 259 9.23 -5.78 -4.77
CA TYR A 259 9.57 -4.40 -5.08
C TYR A 259 10.83 -4.01 -4.33
N TYR A 260 11.72 -3.30 -5.01
CA TYR A 260 12.95 -2.75 -4.48
C TYR A 260 13.11 -1.33 -4.97
N TYR A 261 13.58 -0.47 -4.11
CA TYR A 261 13.88 0.93 -4.38
C TYR A 261 15.17 1.31 -3.69
N TRP A 262 15.97 2.13 -4.34
CA TRP A 262 17.05 2.85 -3.69
C TRP A 262 17.22 4.22 -4.30
N GLN A 263 17.73 5.14 -3.51
CA GLN A 263 18.03 6.51 -3.87
C GLN A 263 19.30 6.95 -3.16
N VAL A 264 20.14 7.69 -3.86
CA VAL A 264 21.27 8.41 -3.30
C VAL A 264 21.21 9.84 -3.77
N GLY A 265 21.61 10.76 -2.92
CA GLY A 265 21.62 12.16 -3.27
C GLY A 265 22.51 12.99 -2.34
N THR A 266 22.69 14.22 -2.73
CA THR A 266 23.38 15.24 -1.94
C THR A 266 22.66 16.57 -2.06
N THR A 267 22.70 17.36 -0.99
CA THR A 267 22.11 18.69 -0.94
C THR A 267 23.22 19.71 -0.64
N ALA A 268 23.29 20.76 -1.46
CA ALA A 268 24.14 21.90 -1.24
C ALA A 268 23.32 23.06 -0.65
N HIS A 269 23.82 23.66 0.41
CA HIS A 269 23.23 24.79 1.10
C HIS A 269 24.04 26.04 0.83
N TYR A 270 23.43 27.05 0.24
CA TYR A 270 24.08 28.35 0.02
C TYR A 270 23.08 29.50 -0.05
N ASN A 271 23.57 30.71 0.00
CA ASN A 271 22.76 31.93 -0.08
C ASN A 271 23.11 32.77 -1.31
N THR A 272 22.09 33.29 -1.98
CA THR A 272 22.27 34.34 -3.01
C THR A 272 21.58 35.60 -2.49
N GLY A 273 22.35 36.50 -1.90
CA GLY A 273 21.81 37.61 -1.13
C GLY A 273 20.99 37.09 0.05
N ASP A 274 19.74 37.49 0.13
CA ASP A 274 18.83 37.10 1.20
C ASP A 274 18.02 35.78 0.88
N VAL A 275 18.26 35.22 -0.30
CA VAL A 275 17.60 33.96 -0.70
C VAL A 275 18.46 32.77 -0.27
N LYS A 276 17.89 31.90 0.53
CA LYS A 276 18.47 30.59 0.84
C LYS A 276 18.15 29.60 -0.26
N HIS A 277 19.11 28.79 -0.65
CA HIS A 277 19.00 27.70 -1.61
C HIS A 277 19.41 26.38 -0.99
N ASP A 278 18.54 25.38 -1.10
CA ASP A 278 18.82 23.99 -0.78
C ASP A 278 18.72 23.20 -2.10
N ILE A 279 19.87 23.03 -2.76
CA ILE A 279 19.94 22.35 -4.07
C ILE A 279 20.24 20.88 -3.87
N THR A 280 19.28 20.03 -4.22
CA THR A 280 19.40 18.58 -4.13
C THR A 280 19.59 17.95 -5.50
N LEU A 281 20.68 17.22 -5.67
CA LEU A 281 20.92 16.31 -6.79
C LEU A 281 20.71 14.88 -6.31
N SER A 282 19.87 14.11 -7.01
CA SER A 282 19.64 12.72 -6.63
C SER A 282 19.46 11.79 -7.83
N TYR A 283 19.79 10.53 -7.59
CA TYR A 283 19.51 9.41 -8.48
C TYR A 283 18.76 8.33 -7.72
N ASN A 284 17.70 7.78 -8.33
CA ASN A 284 17.00 6.64 -7.78
C ASN A 284 16.73 5.57 -8.82
N GLN A 285 16.55 4.37 -8.33
CA GLN A 285 16.15 3.25 -9.16
C GLN A 285 15.16 2.36 -8.42
N ALA A 286 14.16 1.89 -9.15
CA ALA A 286 13.17 0.96 -8.63
C ALA A 286 12.97 -0.23 -9.57
N TRP A 287 12.69 -1.37 -8.96
CA TRP A 287 12.34 -2.61 -9.65
C TRP A 287 11.07 -3.17 -9.05
N ARG A 288 10.20 -3.64 -9.91
CA ARG A 288 9.03 -4.40 -9.50
C ARG A 288 8.93 -5.65 -10.34
N ASN A 289 8.72 -6.77 -9.68
CA ASN A 289 8.39 -8.03 -10.28
C ASN A 289 7.04 -8.49 -9.73
N ARG A 290 6.01 -8.50 -10.59
CA ARG A 290 4.65 -8.91 -10.21
C ARG A 290 4.23 -10.10 -11.04
N LYS A 291 4.00 -11.22 -10.40
CA LYS A 291 3.45 -12.43 -11.03
C LYS A 291 1.95 -12.49 -10.74
N SER A 292 1.17 -12.93 -11.72
CA SER A 292 -0.25 -13.15 -11.55
C SER A 292 -0.63 -14.50 -12.14
N ALA A 293 -1.29 -15.31 -11.34
CA ALA A 293 -1.80 -16.62 -11.72
C ALA A 293 -3.32 -16.62 -11.58
N TYR A 294 -4.03 -17.10 -12.59
CA TYR A 294 -5.49 -17.15 -12.62
C TYR A 294 -5.96 -18.52 -13.10
N ASN A 295 -7.15 -18.91 -12.71
CA ASN A 295 -7.81 -20.09 -13.23
C ASN A 295 -8.21 -19.85 -14.70
N ASN A 296 -7.45 -20.37 -15.64
CA ASN A 296 -7.64 -20.23 -17.11
C ASN A 296 -7.88 -18.80 -17.61
N GLY A 297 -7.60 -17.79 -16.80
CA GLY A 297 -7.92 -16.39 -17.09
C GLY A 297 -9.41 -16.08 -17.19
N SER A 298 -10.26 -17.06 -16.94
CA SER A 298 -11.71 -16.96 -17.08
C SER A 298 -12.39 -16.51 -15.80
N LEU A 299 -13.46 -15.78 -15.95
CA LEU A 299 -14.38 -15.51 -14.87
C LEU A 299 -15.10 -16.81 -14.50
N VAL A 300 -15.22 -17.07 -13.21
CA VAL A 300 -16.02 -18.16 -12.66
C VAL A 300 -17.39 -17.59 -12.34
N ASN A 301 -18.43 -18.14 -12.95
CA ASN A 301 -19.79 -17.78 -12.57
C ASN A 301 -20.09 -18.36 -11.18
N ILE A 302 -20.40 -17.50 -10.23
CA ILE A 302 -20.80 -17.87 -8.88
C ILE A 302 -22.30 -18.17 -8.84
N GLY A 303 -23.07 -17.49 -9.67
CA GLY A 303 -24.51 -17.62 -9.73
C GLY A 303 -25.23 -16.28 -9.70
N THR A 304 -26.45 -16.32 -9.20
CA THR A 304 -27.30 -15.13 -9.05
C THR A 304 -27.59 -14.87 -7.58
N GLY A 305 -27.90 -13.65 -7.28
CA GLY A 305 -28.35 -13.18 -5.98
C GLY A 305 -29.41 -12.10 -6.15
N ASP A 306 -29.79 -11.51 -5.07
CA ASP A 306 -30.76 -10.43 -5.02
C ASP A 306 -30.27 -9.33 -4.10
N LEU A 307 -30.50 -8.09 -4.50
CA LEU A 307 -30.06 -6.90 -3.77
C LEU A 307 -30.70 -6.81 -2.37
N TYR A 308 -31.88 -7.39 -2.19
CA TYR A 308 -32.65 -7.27 -0.95
C TYR A 308 -32.48 -8.47 -0.02
N THR A 309 -32.12 -9.64 -0.56
CA THR A 309 -31.95 -10.89 0.21
C THR A 309 -30.51 -11.35 0.34
N GLY A 310 -29.62 -10.89 -0.56
CA GLY A 310 -28.19 -11.25 -0.57
C GLY A 310 -27.88 -12.42 -1.51
N ILE A 311 -26.74 -13.07 -1.27
CA ILE A 311 -26.20 -14.16 -2.09
C ILE A 311 -26.03 -15.39 -1.20
N HIS A 312 -26.47 -16.54 -1.70
CA HIS A 312 -26.42 -17.82 -0.99
C HIS A 312 -25.81 -18.92 -1.88
N GLN A 313 -24.67 -18.64 -2.50
CA GLN A 313 -23.98 -19.56 -3.40
C GLN A 313 -22.68 -20.05 -2.75
N THR A 314 -22.35 -21.31 -3.03
CA THR A 314 -21.06 -21.90 -2.62
C THR A 314 -20.15 -22.02 -3.83
N LEU A 315 -18.95 -21.43 -3.75
CA LEU A 315 -17.90 -21.60 -4.73
C LEU A 315 -16.86 -22.58 -4.18
N ALA A 316 -16.63 -23.67 -4.89
CA ALA A 316 -15.42 -24.47 -4.69
C ALA A 316 -14.22 -23.66 -5.20
N ALA A 317 -13.34 -23.23 -4.30
CA ALA A 317 -12.16 -22.45 -4.67
C ALA A 317 -11.24 -23.30 -5.57
N PRO A 318 -10.91 -22.85 -6.81
CA PRO A 318 -10.01 -23.57 -7.66
C PRO A 318 -8.62 -23.61 -7.03
N THR A 319 -7.99 -24.77 -7.07
CA THR A 319 -6.64 -24.99 -6.53
C THR A 319 -5.55 -24.85 -7.57
N LYS A 320 -5.91 -24.82 -8.86
CA LYS A 320 -4.98 -24.70 -9.99
C LYS A 320 -5.16 -23.40 -10.73
N PHE A 321 -4.07 -22.73 -11.06
CA PHE A 321 -4.04 -21.47 -11.80
C PHE A 321 -3.23 -21.66 -13.10
N ASP A 322 -3.94 -21.76 -14.23
CA ASP A 322 -3.32 -22.21 -15.51
C ASP A 322 -2.69 -21.08 -16.33
N THR A 323 -3.00 -19.83 -16.04
CA THR A 323 -2.43 -18.70 -16.78
C THR A 323 -1.62 -17.83 -15.86
N ARG A 324 -0.36 -17.58 -16.23
CA ARG A 324 0.54 -16.68 -15.50
C ARG A 324 0.92 -15.48 -16.33
N TRP A 325 0.92 -14.34 -15.69
CA TRP A 325 1.53 -13.11 -16.17
C TRP A 325 2.70 -12.77 -15.27
N ASN A 326 3.80 -12.33 -15.89
CA ASN A 326 4.93 -11.78 -15.16
C ASN A 326 5.22 -10.39 -15.72
N ASN A 327 5.01 -9.37 -14.90
CA ASN A 327 5.31 -7.99 -15.24
C ASN A 327 6.56 -7.56 -14.47
N LYS A 328 7.61 -7.28 -15.21
CA LYS A 328 8.86 -6.71 -14.67
C LYS A 328 8.94 -5.26 -15.08
N THR A 329 9.03 -4.37 -14.13
CA THR A 329 9.16 -2.92 -14.36
C THR A 329 10.44 -2.43 -13.70
N ARG A 330 11.22 -1.62 -14.41
CA ARG A 330 12.37 -0.90 -13.90
C ARG A 330 12.22 0.57 -14.24
N ILE A 331 12.43 1.42 -13.27
CA ILE A 331 12.42 2.87 -13.44
C ILE A 331 13.74 3.41 -12.89
N LYS A 332 14.35 4.33 -13.61
CA LYS A 332 15.50 5.13 -13.19
C LYS A 332 15.08 6.58 -13.23
N SER A 333 15.51 7.36 -12.25
CA SER A 333 15.20 8.79 -12.21
C SER A 333 16.43 9.58 -11.78
N TYR A 334 16.61 10.70 -12.44
CA TYR A 334 17.60 11.73 -12.11
C TYR A 334 16.82 12.98 -11.75
N SER A 335 17.15 13.60 -10.66
CA SER A 335 16.45 14.78 -10.14
C SER A 335 17.44 15.86 -9.73
N LEU A 336 17.15 17.08 -10.13
CA LEU A 336 17.78 18.29 -9.61
C LEU A 336 16.66 19.19 -9.13
N VAL A 337 16.66 19.53 -7.84
CA VAL A 337 15.62 20.34 -7.20
C VAL A 337 16.28 21.43 -6.40
N ASP A 338 15.84 22.66 -6.56
CA ASP A 338 16.20 23.80 -5.74
C ASP A 338 14.99 24.24 -4.91
N TYR A 339 15.13 24.15 -3.60
CA TYR A 339 14.18 24.70 -2.65
C TYR A 339 14.71 26.05 -2.17
N MET A 340 13.99 27.11 -2.51
CA MET A 340 14.36 28.49 -2.22
C MET A 340 13.50 29.06 -1.12
N THR A 341 14.12 29.74 -0.16
CA THR A 341 13.44 30.45 0.93
C THR A 341 13.87 31.90 0.97
N TYR A 342 12.92 32.81 0.92
CA TYR A 342 13.09 34.23 1.11
C TYR A 342 12.03 34.77 2.07
N GLU A 343 12.45 35.24 3.25
CA GLU A 343 11.54 35.64 4.34
C GLU A 343 10.46 34.57 4.62
N LYS A 344 9.18 34.86 4.31
CA LYS A 344 8.02 33.97 4.44
C LYS A 344 7.67 33.23 3.14
N TRP A 345 8.41 33.47 2.06
CA TRP A 345 8.15 32.88 0.77
C TRP A 345 9.02 31.65 0.54
N ASN A 346 8.40 30.60 0.04
CA ASN A 346 9.10 29.39 -0.39
C ASN A 346 8.75 29.12 -1.85
N ALA A 347 9.76 28.74 -2.63
CA ALA A 347 9.60 28.32 -4.01
C ALA A 347 10.38 27.02 -4.24
N VAL A 348 9.88 26.17 -5.11
CA VAL A 348 10.54 24.93 -5.50
C VAL A 348 10.63 24.88 -7.02
N LEU A 349 11.83 24.72 -7.54
CA LEU A 349 12.10 24.45 -8.94
C LEU A 349 12.77 23.09 -9.07
N GLY A 350 12.27 22.26 -9.98
CA GLY A 350 12.81 20.92 -10.16
C GLY A 350 12.81 20.46 -11.62
N VAL A 351 13.86 19.73 -11.98
CA VAL A 351 13.97 19.03 -13.27
C VAL A 351 14.20 17.55 -12.99
N HIS A 352 13.37 16.72 -13.62
CA HIS A 352 13.43 15.27 -13.47
C HIS A 352 13.54 14.59 -14.83
N LYS A 353 14.45 13.63 -14.95
CA LYS A 353 14.53 12.72 -16.09
C LYS A 353 14.18 11.32 -15.63
N HIS A 354 13.18 10.69 -16.27
CA HIS A 354 12.73 9.33 -15.96
C HIS A 354 12.93 8.41 -17.17
N GLU A 355 13.42 7.21 -16.88
CA GLU A 355 13.54 6.13 -17.85
C GLU A 355 12.79 4.92 -17.30
N ALA A 356 11.71 4.52 -17.97
CA ALA A 356 10.88 3.40 -17.56
C ALA A 356 10.92 2.28 -18.60
N VAL A 357 11.16 1.06 -18.14
CA VAL A 357 11.06 -0.15 -18.96
C VAL A 357 10.11 -1.11 -18.29
N SER A 358 9.07 -1.53 -19.02
CA SER A 358 8.11 -2.52 -18.51
C SER A 358 7.97 -3.65 -19.52
N ASN A 359 8.22 -4.87 -19.06
CA ASN A 359 8.09 -6.08 -19.84
C ASN A 359 6.98 -6.94 -19.25
N ALA A 360 6.04 -7.38 -20.08
CA ALA A 360 4.96 -8.27 -19.70
C ALA A 360 5.08 -9.60 -20.43
N TYR A 361 5.18 -10.67 -19.68
CA TYR A 361 5.28 -12.03 -20.22
C TYR A 361 4.01 -12.80 -19.85
N LYS A 362 3.39 -13.45 -20.84
CA LYS A 362 2.25 -14.34 -20.65
C LYS A 362 2.70 -15.77 -20.86
N TYR A 363 2.52 -16.59 -19.84
CA TYR A 363 2.81 -18.02 -19.88
C TYR A 363 1.49 -18.80 -20.04
N LYS A 364 1.35 -19.55 -21.12
CA LYS A 364 0.26 -20.53 -21.25
C LYS A 364 0.71 -21.85 -20.65
N ASN A 365 -0.13 -22.45 -19.80
CA ASN A 365 0.05 -23.82 -19.26
C ASN A 365 1.34 -24.06 -18.48
N ALA A 366 1.89 -23.06 -17.82
CA ALA A 366 3.06 -23.27 -16.95
C ALA A 366 2.65 -23.99 -15.67
N THR A 367 3.15 -25.18 -15.46
CA THR A 367 3.13 -25.88 -14.17
C THR A 367 4.06 -25.15 -13.19
N SER A 368 3.81 -25.29 -11.88
CA SER A 368 4.48 -24.50 -10.84
C SER A 368 6.02 -24.59 -10.78
N SER A 369 6.63 -25.49 -11.53
CA SER A 369 8.08 -25.79 -11.55
C SER A 369 8.91 -25.08 -12.63
N GLU A 370 8.32 -24.38 -13.59
CA GLU A 370 9.03 -23.91 -14.79
C GLU A 370 9.22 -22.39 -14.92
N VAL A 371 9.14 -21.63 -13.83
CA VAL A 371 9.41 -20.19 -13.91
C VAL A 371 10.80 -19.89 -13.35
N THR A 372 11.82 -20.44 -14.00
CA THR A 372 13.19 -19.95 -13.96
C THR A 372 13.55 -19.40 -15.33
N GLY A 373 13.53 -18.10 -15.47
CA GLY A 373 13.99 -17.38 -16.63
C GLY A 373 14.10 -15.91 -16.29
#